data_0e4ff6cb22c66228bad78dc96427e1eb
#
_entry.id   0e4ff6cb22c66228bad78dc96427e1eb
#
_cell.length_a   1.000
_cell.length_b   1.000
_cell.length_c   1.000
_cell.angle_alpha   90.00
_cell.angle_beta   90.00
_cell.angle_gamma   90.00
#
_symmetry.space_group_name_H-M   'P 1'
#
loop_
_entity.id
_entity.type
_entity.pdbx_description
1 polymer ?
#
loop_
_entity_poly.entity_id
_entity_poly.type
_entity_poly.pdbx_seq_one_letter_code
_entity_poly.pdbx_strand_id
1 'polypeptide(L)'
;MNKKDSSDKEKFFAVNATNWGHKWGYRDSTFVLNDDRSVSMTGSRYELCGIEMPDFIPYVEEMLDIRIDPDDTLMEVENKPVREARINDRFSHAVKSEFPEDRYTFKDDERLMHSQGQTTDEVYKALYLQIDKMIDMVFYIESEEEAKRLIQLAAE
;
A
#
# COMPACT_ATOMS: atom_id res chain seq x y z
N MET A 1 -20.13 24.10 12.73
CA MET A 1 -19.27 23.17 11.93
C MET A 1 -18.35 22.43 12.88
N ASN A 2 -18.58 21.14 13.09
CA ASN A 2 -18.00 20.37 14.18
C ASN A 2 -16.53 19.98 13.87
N LYS A 3 -15.59 20.42 14.72
CA LYS A 3 -14.17 20.02 14.68
C LYS A 3 -13.90 18.50 14.79
N LYS A 4 -14.96 17.72 15.06
CA LYS A 4 -14.87 16.26 15.18
C LYS A 4 -14.79 15.56 13.82
N ASP A 5 -15.31 16.18 12.77
CA ASP A 5 -15.43 15.59 11.43
C ASP A 5 -14.08 15.56 10.65
N SER A 6 -13.20 16.54 10.89
CA SER A 6 -11.89 16.58 10.22
C SER A 6 -10.89 15.56 10.79
N SER A 7 -10.93 15.35 12.12
CA SER A 7 -10.04 14.39 12.79
C SER A 7 -10.33 12.93 12.44
N ASP A 8 -11.61 12.60 12.21
CA ASP A 8 -12.00 11.24 11.85
C ASP A 8 -11.72 10.96 10.36
N LYS A 9 -11.82 11.98 9.50
CA LYS A 9 -11.42 11.90 8.09
C LYS A 9 -9.90 11.75 7.95
N GLU A 10 -9.10 12.56 8.65
CA GLU A 10 -7.64 12.42 8.66
C GLU A 10 -7.20 11.05 9.16
N LYS A 11 -7.88 10.47 10.17
CA LYS A 11 -7.62 9.10 10.63
C LYS A 11 -8.00 8.05 9.59
N PHE A 12 -9.13 8.22 8.91
CA PHE A 12 -9.56 7.29 7.87
C PHE A 12 -8.59 7.28 6.68
N PHE A 13 -8.16 8.45 6.21
CA PHE A 13 -7.15 8.57 5.15
C PHE A 13 -5.78 8.08 5.60
N ALA A 14 -5.35 8.39 6.82
CA ALA A 14 -4.10 7.86 7.38
C ALA A 14 -4.13 6.33 7.50
N VAL A 15 -5.27 5.75 7.88
CA VAL A 15 -5.46 4.29 7.94
C VAL A 15 -5.37 3.68 6.55
N ASN A 16 -5.96 4.27 5.54
CA ASN A 16 -5.93 3.76 4.18
C ASN A 16 -4.57 3.99 3.49
N ALA A 17 -3.94 5.14 3.72
CA ALA A 17 -2.62 5.46 3.19
C ALA A 17 -1.49 4.59 3.78
N THR A 18 -1.68 4.03 4.98
CA THR A 18 -0.70 3.14 5.62
C THR A 18 -0.89 1.66 5.28
N ASN A 19 -1.96 1.29 4.56
CA ASN A 19 -2.41 -0.08 4.57
C ASN A 19 -1.64 -1.02 3.66
N TRP A 20 -1.06 -0.59 2.58
CA TRP A 20 -0.44 -1.53 1.65
C TRP A 20 0.79 -0.88 1.04
N GLY A 21 1.93 -1.15 1.59
CA GLY A 21 3.20 -0.80 0.97
C GLY A 21 3.59 -1.83 -0.09
N HIS A 22 4.73 -1.62 -0.70
CA HIS A 22 5.34 -2.57 -1.65
C HIS A 22 5.74 -3.91 -0.98
N LYS A 23 5.40 -4.10 0.30
CA LYS A 23 5.69 -5.29 1.10
C LYS A 23 4.40 -5.86 1.66
N TRP A 24 4.44 -7.13 2.05
CA TRP A 24 3.35 -7.79 2.75
C TRP A 24 3.03 -7.10 4.07
N GLY A 25 1.75 -6.88 4.34
CA GLY A 25 1.26 -6.32 5.58
C GLY A 25 1.19 -4.79 5.60
N TYR A 26 1.06 -4.24 6.80
CA TYR A 26 0.97 -2.81 7.01
C TYR A 26 2.37 -2.17 6.98
N ARG A 27 2.44 -0.91 6.53
CA ARG A 27 3.73 -0.17 6.40
C ARG A 27 4.47 0.00 7.73
N ASP A 28 3.74 0.05 8.84
CA ASP A 28 4.27 0.18 10.20
C ASP A 28 4.64 -1.16 10.84
N SER A 29 4.32 -2.27 10.16
CA SER A 29 4.48 -3.62 10.69
C SER A 29 5.61 -4.35 9.97
N THR A 30 6.68 -4.64 10.70
CA THR A 30 7.82 -5.42 10.21
C THR A 30 8.33 -6.34 11.30
N PHE A 31 8.90 -7.46 10.89
CA PHE A 31 9.64 -8.31 11.79
C PHE A 31 11.04 -7.72 12.05
N VAL A 32 11.46 -7.74 13.29
CA VAL A 32 12.76 -7.29 13.74
C VAL A 32 13.47 -8.46 14.40
N LEU A 33 14.65 -8.82 13.90
CA LEU A 33 15.52 -9.76 14.54
C LEU A 33 16.30 -9.04 15.66
N ASN A 34 16.15 -9.51 16.89
CA ASN A 34 16.84 -8.98 18.06
C ASN A 34 18.22 -9.62 18.22
N ASP A 35 19.10 -9.00 19.02
CA ASP A 35 20.48 -9.47 19.22
C ASP A 35 20.56 -10.88 19.84
N ASP A 36 19.57 -11.28 20.60
CA ASP A 36 19.45 -12.60 21.21
C ASP A 36 18.83 -13.65 20.28
N ARG A 37 18.61 -13.33 19.00
CA ARG A 37 17.92 -14.12 17.98
C ARG A 37 16.42 -14.32 18.21
N SER A 38 15.81 -13.66 19.20
CA SER A 38 14.37 -13.56 19.25
C SER A 38 13.86 -12.66 18.11
N VAL A 39 12.58 -12.80 17.77
CA VAL A 39 11.95 -11.95 16.77
C VAL A 39 10.83 -11.16 17.43
N SER A 40 10.74 -9.88 17.15
CA SER A 40 9.62 -9.04 17.52
C SER A 40 8.95 -8.44 16.29
N MET A 41 7.73 -7.98 16.43
CA MET A 41 6.98 -7.32 15.36
C MET A 41 6.62 -5.90 15.76
N THR A 42 6.95 -4.94 14.89
CA THR A 42 6.55 -3.54 15.06
C THR A 42 5.09 -3.31 14.67
N GLY A 43 4.59 -2.08 14.92
CA GLY A 43 3.22 -1.70 14.58
C GLY A 43 2.23 -1.95 15.72
N SER A 44 0.94 -1.87 15.40
CA SER A 44 -0.13 -1.99 16.39
C SER A 44 -1.36 -2.76 15.89
N ARG A 45 -1.30 -3.29 14.66
CA ARG A 45 -2.48 -3.84 13.97
C ARG A 45 -2.59 -5.36 14.02
N TYR A 46 -1.48 -6.03 14.25
CA TYR A 46 -1.47 -7.47 14.45
C TYR A 46 -1.36 -7.78 15.93
N GLU A 47 -1.97 -8.88 16.35
CA GLU A 47 -1.89 -9.37 17.74
C GLU A 47 -0.45 -9.68 18.19
N LEU A 48 0.43 -9.94 17.21
CA LEU A 48 1.86 -10.20 17.46
C LEU A 48 2.70 -8.92 17.69
N CYS A 49 2.13 -7.73 17.43
CA CYS A 49 2.88 -6.48 17.61
C CYS A 49 3.29 -6.29 19.07
N GLY A 50 4.58 -6.05 19.30
CA GLY A 50 5.16 -5.86 20.62
C GLY A 50 5.39 -7.16 21.43
N ILE A 51 5.11 -8.32 20.84
CA ILE A 51 5.42 -9.63 21.45
C ILE A 51 6.83 -10.06 20.99
N GLU A 52 7.64 -10.47 21.96
CA GLU A 52 8.93 -11.10 21.71
C GLU A 52 8.75 -12.62 21.51
N MET A 53 9.30 -13.14 20.41
CA MET A 53 9.12 -14.53 19.99
C MET A 53 10.49 -15.23 19.92
N PRO A 54 10.98 -15.81 21.02
CA PRO A 54 12.30 -16.44 21.07
C PRO A 54 12.39 -17.70 20.21
N ASP A 55 11.29 -18.42 20.04
CA ASP A 55 11.24 -19.68 19.31
C ASP A 55 10.89 -19.50 17.81
N PHE A 56 10.71 -18.26 17.35
CA PHE A 56 10.28 -18.00 15.97
C PHE A 56 11.29 -18.50 14.93
N ILE A 57 12.57 -18.17 15.07
CA ILE A 57 13.61 -18.60 14.16
C ILE A 57 13.78 -20.13 14.18
N PRO A 58 13.96 -20.80 15.33
CA PRO A 58 14.01 -22.26 15.40
C PRO A 58 12.81 -22.94 14.75
N TYR A 59 11.61 -22.42 14.98
CA TYR A 59 10.38 -22.95 14.37
C TYR A 59 10.39 -22.83 12.84
N VAL A 60 10.77 -21.68 12.29
CA VAL A 60 10.84 -21.46 10.83
C VAL A 60 11.93 -22.34 10.19
N GLU A 61 13.10 -22.44 10.84
CA GLU A 61 14.19 -23.31 10.36
C GLU A 61 13.77 -24.77 10.29
N GLU A 62 13.06 -25.26 11.32
CA GLU A 62 12.55 -26.63 11.36
C GLU A 62 11.46 -26.87 10.30
N MET A 63 10.48 -25.95 10.21
CA MET A 63 9.32 -26.11 9.33
C MET A 63 9.67 -26.06 7.84
N LEU A 64 10.67 -25.24 7.48
CA LEU A 64 11.08 -25.04 6.08
C LEU A 64 12.35 -25.81 5.69
N ASP A 65 12.98 -26.52 6.63
CA ASP A 65 14.26 -27.22 6.45
C ASP A 65 15.36 -26.30 5.88
N ILE A 66 15.46 -25.09 6.47
CA ILE A 66 16.42 -24.05 6.08
C ILE A 66 17.27 -23.65 7.28
N ARG A 67 18.32 -22.87 7.02
CA ARG A 67 19.07 -22.13 8.03
C ARG A 67 18.93 -20.65 7.74
N ILE A 68 18.58 -19.86 8.76
CA ILE A 68 18.49 -18.40 8.66
C ILE A 68 19.81 -17.82 9.15
N ASP A 69 20.55 -17.20 8.25
CA ASP A 69 21.74 -16.42 8.56
C ASP A 69 21.30 -14.96 8.83
N PRO A 70 21.50 -14.43 10.05
CA PRO A 70 21.16 -13.06 10.37
C PRO A 70 21.93 -12.01 9.54
N ASP A 71 23.12 -12.39 9.05
CA ASP A 71 23.98 -11.54 8.23
C ASP A 71 23.64 -11.64 6.74
N ASP A 72 22.73 -12.55 6.37
CA ASP A 72 22.27 -12.69 4.99
C ASP A 72 21.38 -11.52 4.60
N THR A 73 21.93 -10.65 3.79
CA THR A 73 21.17 -9.51 3.28
C THR A 73 20.20 -9.97 2.19
N LEU A 74 18.91 -9.63 2.35
CA LEU A 74 17.95 -9.79 1.28
C LEU A 74 18.51 -9.14 0.02
N MET A 75 18.52 -9.89 -1.10
CA MET A 75 18.82 -9.30 -2.39
C MET A 75 17.89 -8.11 -2.58
N GLU A 76 18.45 -6.91 -2.69
CA GLU A 76 17.68 -5.75 -3.10
C GLU A 76 17.08 -6.05 -4.48
N VAL A 77 15.78 -6.22 -4.50
CA VAL A 77 15.06 -6.29 -5.78
C VAL A 77 15.18 -4.91 -6.41
N GLU A 78 15.86 -4.85 -7.55
CA GLU A 78 15.99 -3.61 -8.31
C GLU A 78 14.58 -3.09 -8.62
N ASN A 79 14.21 -2.00 -7.98
CA ASN A 79 12.91 -1.36 -8.18
C ASN A 79 12.85 -0.82 -9.61
N LYS A 80 12.10 -1.52 -10.47
CA LYS A 80 11.83 -1.01 -11.81
C LYS A 80 11.01 0.26 -11.72
N PRO A 81 11.30 1.28 -12.54
CA PRO A 81 10.53 2.51 -12.52
C PRO A 81 9.07 2.23 -12.88
N VAL A 82 8.17 2.81 -12.12
CA VAL A 82 6.74 2.77 -12.39
C VAL A 82 6.47 3.53 -13.70
N ARG A 83 5.63 2.98 -14.58
CA ARG A 83 5.24 3.64 -15.83
C ARG A 83 4.63 5.01 -15.54
N GLU A 84 5.08 6.02 -16.27
CA GLU A 84 4.47 7.36 -16.20
C GLU A 84 2.96 7.33 -16.51
N ALA A 85 2.21 8.18 -15.82
CA ALA A 85 0.79 8.33 -16.05
C ALA A 85 0.50 8.88 -17.45
N ARG A 86 -0.42 8.25 -18.18
CA ARG A 86 -0.94 8.76 -19.44
C ARG A 86 -2.11 9.68 -19.13
N ILE A 87 -1.82 10.96 -18.92
CA ILE A 87 -2.83 11.92 -18.50
C ILE A 87 -3.64 12.37 -19.71
N ASN A 88 -4.97 12.21 -19.62
CA ASN A 88 -5.88 12.92 -20.51
C ASN A 88 -6.07 14.33 -19.94
N ASP A 89 -5.51 15.33 -20.62
CA ASP A 89 -5.47 16.71 -20.14
C ASP A 89 -6.88 17.28 -19.92
N ARG A 90 -7.82 17.00 -20.81
CA ARG A 90 -9.21 17.47 -20.70
C ARG A 90 -9.87 16.89 -19.46
N PHE A 91 -9.81 15.58 -19.27
CA PHE A 91 -10.38 14.91 -18.12
C PHE A 91 -9.71 15.33 -16.80
N SER A 92 -8.38 15.38 -16.80
CA SER A 92 -7.61 15.82 -15.63
C SER A 92 -7.94 17.25 -15.24
N HIS A 93 -8.11 18.16 -16.22
CA HIS A 93 -8.51 19.54 -15.96
C HIS A 93 -9.93 19.61 -15.36
N ALA A 94 -10.88 18.86 -15.93
CA ALA A 94 -12.24 18.80 -15.41
C ALA A 94 -12.29 18.28 -13.96
N VAL A 95 -11.58 17.20 -13.66
CA VAL A 95 -11.49 16.66 -12.31
C VAL A 95 -10.89 17.69 -11.34
N LYS A 96 -9.77 18.33 -11.71
CA LYS A 96 -9.10 19.32 -10.86
C LYS A 96 -9.93 20.57 -10.63
N SER A 97 -10.84 20.93 -11.56
CA SER A 97 -11.71 22.08 -11.41
C SER A 97 -12.95 21.83 -10.55
N GLU A 98 -13.40 20.57 -10.49
CA GLU A 98 -14.64 20.21 -9.80
C GLU A 98 -14.44 19.57 -8.43
N PHE A 99 -13.28 18.91 -8.22
CA PHE A 99 -13.02 18.17 -6.98
C PHE A 99 -11.80 18.71 -6.23
N PRO A 100 -11.81 18.65 -4.89
CA PRO A 100 -10.65 19.00 -4.06
C PRO A 100 -9.45 18.10 -4.33
N GLU A 101 -8.22 18.59 -4.08
CA GLU A 101 -6.98 17.86 -4.32
C GLU A 101 -6.83 16.57 -3.51
N ASP A 102 -7.50 16.47 -2.37
CA ASP A 102 -7.48 15.26 -1.52
C ASP A 102 -8.33 14.11 -2.08
N ARG A 103 -9.09 14.35 -3.15
CA ARG A 103 -9.94 13.37 -3.81
C ARG A 103 -9.25 12.53 -4.86
N TYR A 104 -8.12 12.97 -5.37
CA TYR A 104 -7.43 12.26 -6.43
C TYR A 104 -5.91 12.29 -6.25
N THR A 105 -5.25 11.32 -6.85
CA THR A 105 -3.78 11.28 -6.86
C THR A 105 -3.24 10.67 -8.15
N PHE A 106 -2.06 11.14 -8.54
CA PHE A 106 -1.25 10.62 -9.64
C PHE A 106 0.05 9.99 -9.13
N LYS A 107 0.22 9.86 -7.83
CA LYS A 107 1.41 9.30 -7.21
C LYS A 107 1.62 7.85 -7.63
N ASP A 108 2.85 7.52 -7.94
CA ASP A 108 3.22 6.22 -8.49
C ASP A 108 2.93 5.07 -7.53
N ASP A 109 3.18 5.24 -6.25
CA ASP A 109 2.90 4.25 -5.20
C ASP A 109 1.40 3.96 -5.07
N GLU A 110 0.56 4.99 -5.08
CA GLU A 110 -0.89 4.84 -5.05
C GLU A 110 -1.43 4.19 -6.32
N ARG A 111 -0.94 4.61 -7.48
CA ARG A 111 -1.30 4.02 -8.77
C ARG A 111 -0.94 2.55 -8.84
N LEU A 112 0.26 2.21 -8.39
CA LEU A 112 0.74 0.83 -8.33
C LEU A 112 -0.17 -0.03 -7.46
N MET A 113 -0.50 0.44 -6.26
CA MET A 113 -1.35 -0.26 -5.31
C MET A 113 -2.75 -0.51 -5.84
N HIS A 114 -3.35 0.46 -6.50
CA HIS A 114 -4.71 0.37 -7.04
C HIS A 114 -4.77 -0.30 -8.43
N SER A 115 -3.63 -0.67 -9.01
CA SER A 115 -3.56 -1.34 -10.32
C SER A 115 -3.64 -2.86 -10.24
N GLN A 116 -3.73 -3.43 -9.05
CA GLN A 116 -3.67 -4.86 -8.80
C GLN A 116 -4.79 -5.32 -7.89
N GLY A 117 -5.07 -6.62 -7.91
CA GLY A 117 -5.93 -7.28 -6.93
C GLY A 117 -5.15 -7.70 -5.68
N GLN A 118 -5.79 -8.59 -4.91
CA GLN A 118 -5.30 -9.05 -3.61
C GLN A 118 -4.90 -10.55 -3.62
N THR A 119 -4.77 -11.16 -4.79
CA THR A 119 -4.26 -12.52 -4.90
C THR A 119 -2.75 -12.55 -4.69
N THR A 120 -2.24 -13.68 -4.22
CA THR A 120 -0.79 -13.87 -4.03
C THR A 120 0.02 -13.58 -5.30
N ASP A 121 -0.50 -13.99 -6.47
CA ASP A 121 0.12 -13.75 -7.77
C ASP A 121 0.17 -12.26 -8.10
N GLU A 122 -0.91 -11.53 -7.88
CA GLU A 122 -0.98 -10.09 -8.15
C GLU A 122 -0.09 -9.29 -7.20
N VAL A 123 -0.08 -9.63 -5.91
CA VAL A 123 0.83 -9.02 -4.93
C VAL A 123 2.28 -9.29 -5.29
N TYR A 124 2.62 -10.52 -5.71
CA TYR A 124 3.95 -10.86 -6.17
C TYR A 124 4.35 -10.04 -7.41
N LYS A 125 3.45 -9.94 -8.39
CA LYS A 125 3.68 -9.11 -9.60
C LYS A 125 3.89 -7.63 -9.24
N ALA A 126 3.15 -7.10 -8.28
CA ALA A 126 3.34 -5.73 -7.82
C ALA A 126 4.70 -5.51 -7.16
N LEU A 127 5.12 -6.44 -6.30
CA LEU A 127 6.43 -6.37 -5.64
C LEU A 127 7.59 -6.31 -6.64
N TYR A 128 7.48 -7.04 -7.75
CA TYR A 128 8.51 -7.11 -8.78
C TYR A 128 8.21 -6.22 -9.99
N LEU A 129 7.21 -5.32 -9.89
CA LEU A 129 6.79 -4.40 -10.95
C LEU A 129 6.51 -5.07 -12.31
N GLN A 130 5.91 -6.25 -12.28
CA GLN A 130 5.49 -7.01 -13.46
C GLN A 130 3.98 -6.84 -13.73
N ILE A 131 3.45 -5.64 -13.50
CA ILE A 131 2.02 -5.35 -13.73
C ILE A 131 1.81 -5.00 -15.19
N ASP A 132 0.98 -5.77 -15.88
CA ASP A 132 0.68 -5.58 -17.30
C ASP A 132 -0.13 -4.30 -17.58
N LYS A 133 -1.04 -3.98 -16.68
CA LYS A 133 -1.92 -2.81 -16.80
C LYS A 133 -1.82 -1.97 -15.53
N MET A 134 -1.57 -0.70 -15.73
CA MET A 134 -1.46 0.27 -14.65
C MET A 134 -2.41 1.43 -14.89
N ILE A 135 -3.16 1.79 -13.86
CA ILE A 135 -4.06 2.94 -13.89
C ILE A 135 -3.25 4.24 -13.92
N ASP A 136 -3.88 5.29 -14.40
CA ASP A 136 -3.22 6.58 -14.59
C ASP A 136 -3.55 7.58 -13.47
N MET A 137 -4.68 7.39 -12.77
CA MET A 137 -5.13 8.21 -11.64
C MET A 137 -5.94 7.35 -10.67
N VAL A 138 -5.85 7.64 -9.39
CA VAL A 138 -6.75 7.13 -8.35
C VAL A 138 -7.67 8.25 -7.91
N PHE A 139 -8.95 7.93 -7.73
CA PHE A 139 -9.94 8.85 -7.20
C PHE A 139 -10.63 8.24 -5.97
N TYR A 140 -10.67 8.96 -4.88
CA TYR A 140 -11.27 8.55 -3.61
C TYR A 140 -12.71 9.08 -3.51
N ILE A 141 -13.67 8.21 -3.80
CA ILE A 141 -15.10 8.55 -3.82
C ILE A 141 -15.65 8.53 -2.40
N GLU A 142 -16.38 9.58 -2.00
CA GLU A 142 -17.05 9.64 -0.70
C GLU A 142 -18.59 9.65 -0.81
N SER A 143 -19.15 9.85 -2.01
CA SER A 143 -20.59 9.87 -2.22
C SER A 143 -21.00 9.28 -3.56
N GLU A 144 -22.25 8.87 -3.66
CA GLU A 144 -22.84 8.40 -4.93
C GLU A 144 -22.87 9.51 -5.98
N GLU A 145 -23.10 10.75 -5.54
CA GLU A 145 -23.12 11.93 -6.39
C GLU A 145 -21.75 12.21 -7.01
N GLU A 146 -20.67 12.08 -6.23
CA GLU A 146 -19.30 12.16 -6.74
C GLU A 146 -19.02 11.08 -7.78
N ALA A 147 -19.44 9.83 -7.50
CA ALA A 147 -19.25 8.72 -8.43
C ALA A 147 -19.98 9.00 -9.77
N LYS A 148 -21.22 9.42 -9.73
CA LYS A 148 -22.00 9.79 -10.92
C LYS A 148 -21.34 10.89 -11.70
N ARG A 149 -20.89 11.94 -11.01
CA ARG A 149 -20.26 13.10 -11.68
C ARG A 149 -18.92 12.70 -12.31
N LEU A 150 -18.11 11.92 -11.63
CA LEU A 150 -16.84 11.43 -12.18
C LEU A 150 -17.03 10.59 -13.44
N ILE A 151 -18.05 9.70 -13.45
CA ILE A 151 -18.40 8.89 -14.64
C ILE A 151 -18.86 9.78 -15.79
N GLN A 152 -19.65 10.82 -15.53
CA GLN A 152 -20.06 11.79 -16.56
C GLN A 152 -18.88 12.49 -17.18
N LEU A 153 -17.94 13.00 -16.36
CA LEU A 153 -16.71 13.64 -16.84
C LEU A 153 -15.84 12.70 -17.67
N ALA A 154 -15.82 11.42 -17.31
CA ALA A 154 -15.05 10.42 -18.06
C ALA A 154 -15.70 10.04 -19.41
N ALA A 155 -17.00 10.30 -19.57
CA ALA A 155 -17.75 10.03 -20.81
C ALA A 155 -17.75 11.22 -21.79
N GLU A 156 -17.41 12.42 -21.34
CA GLU A 156 -17.28 13.65 -22.16
C GLU A 156 -15.96 13.71 -22.92
#